data_a77af7993096488f2fdb8a9d54069275
#
_entry.id   a77af7993096488f2fdb8a9d54069275
#
_cell.length_a   1.000
_cell.length_b   1.000
_cell.length_c   1.000
_cell.angle_alpha   90.00
_cell.angle_beta   90.00
_cell.angle_gamma   90.00
#
_symmetry.space_group_name_H-M   'P 1'
#
loop_
_entity.id
_entity.type
_entity.pdbx_description
1 polymer ?
#
loop_
_entity_poly.entity_id
_entity_poly.type
_entity_poly.pdbx_seq_one_letter_code
_entity_poly.pdbx_strand_id
1 'polypeptide(L)'
;MTDQAFTARLLAIQSDRGSGAAELARSCLQIVADSSLQDNSDSTSELLHKLNIQIDLLSRSRPSMAPVANLLRIFQADIRKFKHLPLPEARKKCAAAAGRTIEVSIKATDNAADNAAALIGKNKTVFTHSYSSTVIQTLALLDKKDLKVIISESRPLCEGYRLAEKLSRLKVPCTLITDAQAGLFVKKADIVLVGADTILQDFSVLNKAGTYLTALAAYDNNIPFYVCSEKYKQIHSAGKIPELEAMNADELKAPDLPFVSIENIYFDITPARLITGWINEDGVVQVHPH
;
A
#
# COMPACT_ATOMS: atom_id res chain seq x y z
N MET A 1 19.74 -1.49 -19.17
CA MET A 1 20.24 -1.76 -17.80
C MET A 1 20.88 -3.13 -17.80
N THR A 2 22.04 -3.31 -17.14
CA THR A 2 22.68 -4.63 -17.02
C THR A 2 21.88 -5.54 -16.08
N ASP A 3 22.00 -6.87 -16.25
CA ASP A 3 21.32 -7.84 -15.39
C ASP A 3 21.73 -7.70 -13.92
N GLN A 4 22.99 -7.35 -13.66
CA GLN A 4 23.48 -7.09 -12.30
C GLN A 4 22.81 -5.86 -11.67
N ALA A 5 22.64 -4.78 -12.43
CA ALA A 5 21.96 -3.57 -11.96
C ALA A 5 20.47 -3.81 -11.70
N PHE A 6 19.81 -4.61 -12.55
CA PHE A 6 18.41 -5.02 -12.31
C PHE A 6 18.30 -5.87 -11.04
N THR A 7 19.16 -6.88 -10.88
CA THR A 7 19.15 -7.77 -9.70
C THR A 7 19.33 -6.97 -8.40
N ALA A 8 20.25 -6.01 -8.37
CA ALA A 8 20.44 -5.16 -7.21
C ALA A 8 19.18 -4.35 -6.86
N ARG A 9 18.47 -3.81 -7.86
CA ARG A 9 17.22 -3.06 -7.63
C ARG A 9 16.06 -3.98 -7.22
N LEU A 10 15.98 -5.19 -7.77
CA LEU A 10 14.99 -6.19 -7.35
C LEU A 10 15.19 -6.58 -5.89
N LEU A 11 16.42 -6.83 -5.45
CA LEU A 11 16.75 -7.10 -4.04
C LEU A 11 16.39 -5.92 -3.14
N ALA A 12 16.61 -4.68 -3.60
CA ALA A 12 16.18 -3.50 -2.87
C ALA A 12 14.66 -3.45 -2.67
N ILE A 13 13.85 -3.78 -3.69
CA ILE A 13 12.38 -3.89 -3.55
C ILE A 13 11.99 -4.98 -2.55
N GLN A 14 12.63 -6.16 -2.61
CA GLN A 14 12.35 -7.28 -1.71
C GLN A 14 12.69 -6.98 -0.25
N SER A 15 13.78 -6.23 -0.03
CA SER A 15 14.26 -5.86 1.31
C SER A 15 13.68 -4.57 1.86
N ASP A 16 12.91 -3.80 1.08
CA ASP A 16 12.30 -2.56 1.54
C ASP A 16 11.24 -2.83 2.60
N ARG A 17 11.42 -2.22 3.76
CA ARG A 17 10.51 -2.31 4.92
C ARG A 17 9.85 -0.96 5.26
N GLY A 18 10.23 0.09 4.53
CA GLY A 18 9.80 1.45 4.82
C GLY A 18 8.72 1.99 3.90
N SER A 19 8.68 1.54 2.65
CA SER A 19 7.77 2.05 1.64
C SER A 19 6.40 1.35 1.68
N GLY A 20 5.33 2.11 1.47
CA GLY A 20 3.99 1.55 1.29
C GLY A 20 3.80 0.89 -0.08
N ALA A 21 2.77 0.04 -0.21
CA ALA A 21 2.52 -0.76 -1.41
C ALA A 21 2.42 0.07 -2.70
N ALA A 22 1.79 1.25 -2.67
CA ALA A 22 1.71 2.15 -3.83
C ALA A 22 3.07 2.73 -4.24
N GLU A 23 3.91 3.06 -3.27
CA GLU A 23 5.25 3.59 -3.51
C GLU A 23 6.18 2.52 -4.11
N LEU A 24 6.15 1.29 -3.55
CA LEU A 24 6.88 0.16 -4.11
C LEU A 24 6.45 -0.18 -5.53
N ALA A 25 5.16 -0.15 -5.83
CA ALA A 25 4.66 -0.37 -7.18
C ALA A 25 5.16 0.68 -8.18
N ARG A 26 5.20 1.97 -7.79
CA ARG A 26 5.79 3.03 -8.61
C ARG A 26 7.30 2.86 -8.79
N SER A 27 8.00 2.42 -7.74
CA SER A 27 9.44 2.09 -7.84
C SER A 27 9.70 0.94 -8.82
N CYS A 28 8.85 -0.09 -8.84
CA CYS A 28 8.94 -1.17 -9.83
C CYS A 28 8.72 -0.66 -11.26
N LEU A 29 7.75 0.24 -11.48
CA LEU A 29 7.53 0.89 -12.78
C LEU A 29 8.73 1.74 -13.21
N GLN A 30 9.37 2.44 -12.28
CA GLN A 30 10.58 3.20 -12.57
C GLN A 30 11.74 2.28 -12.99
N ILE A 31 11.87 1.09 -12.35
CA ILE A 31 12.87 0.09 -12.74
C ILE A 31 12.69 -0.33 -14.20
N VAL A 32 11.47 -0.67 -14.62
CA VAL A 32 11.22 -1.09 -16.00
C VAL A 32 11.30 0.06 -17.00
N ALA A 33 11.01 1.31 -16.59
CA ALA A 33 11.25 2.49 -17.41
C ALA A 33 12.73 2.69 -17.71
N ASP A 34 13.58 2.64 -16.68
CA ASP A 34 15.03 2.77 -16.81
C ASP A 34 15.62 1.62 -17.61
N SER A 35 15.11 0.38 -17.38
CA SER A 35 15.49 -0.78 -18.20
C SER A 35 15.19 -0.56 -19.67
N SER A 36 14.01 -0.03 -19.99
CA SER A 36 13.61 0.24 -21.38
C SER A 36 14.57 1.16 -22.11
N LEU A 37 15.06 2.20 -21.42
CA LEU A 37 15.97 3.19 -22.01
C LEU A 37 17.42 2.71 -22.09
N GLN A 38 17.88 1.91 -21.13
CA GLN A 38 19.28 1.48 -20.97
C GLN A 38 19.55 0.08 -21.49
N ASP A 39 18.56 -0.57 -22.11
CA ASP A 39 18.68 -1.93 -22.63
C ASP A 39 19.58 -2.01 -23.86
N ASN A 40 20.34 -3.10 -23.98
CA ASN A 40 21.28 -3.33 -25.08
C ASN A 40 20.74 -4.34 -26.11
N SER A 41 19.43 -4.57 -26.16
CA SER A 41 18.80 -5.45 -27.15
C SER A 41 19.03 -4.95 -28.57
N ASP A 42 19.15 -5.89 -29.53
CA ASP A 42 19.32 -5.61 -30.94
C ASP A 42 17.98 -5.51 -31.70
N SER A 43 16.87 -5.88 -31.04
CA SER A 43 15.53 -5.83 -31.63
C SER A 43 14.44 -5.47 -30.60
N THR A 44 13.32 -4.94 -31.11
CA THR A 44 12.13 -4.67 -30.27
C THR A 44 11.57 -5.94 -29.65
N SER A 45 11.61 -7.07 -30.34
CA SER A 45 11.17 -8.36 -29.79
C SER A 45 12.00 -8.78 -28.59
N GLU A 46 13.31 -8.62 -28.65
CA GLU A 46 14.22 -8.94 -27.56
C GLU A 46 14.02 -7.99 -26.36
N LEU A 47 13.90 -6.69 -26.62
CA LEU A 47 13.57 -5.69 -25.58
C LEU A 47 12.30 -6.08 -24.82
N LEU A 48 11.20 -6.35 -25.54
CA LEU A 48 9.94 -6.70 -24.91
C LEU A 48 9.99 -8.03 -24.17
N HIS A 49 10.77 -9.00 -24.67
CA HIS A 49 10.99 -10.27 -23.99
C HIS A 49 11.70 -10.06 -22.64
N LYS A 50 12.80 -9.31 -22.62
CA LYS A 50 13.53 -8.96 -21.39
C LYS A 50 12.65 -8.20 -20.39
N LEU A 51 11.89 -7.20 -20.86
CA LEU A 51 10.97 -6.46 -20.00
C LEU A 51 9.91 -7.38 -19.38
N ASN A 52 9.35 -8.34 -20.14
CA ASN A 52 8.40 -9.29 -19.58
C ASN A 52 9.01 -10.17 -18.48
N ILE A 53 10.24 -10.63 -18.63
CA ILE A 53 10.96 -11.36 -17.56
C ILE A 53 11.11 -10.49 -16.32
N GLN A 54 11.52 -9.24 -16.47
CA GLN A 54 11.68 -8.29 -15.36
C GLN A 54 10.35 -8.00 -14.67
N ILE A 55 9.28 -7.81 -15.44
CA ILE A 55 7.90 -7.64 -14.91
C ILE A 55 7.49 -8.84 -14.07
N ASP A 56 7.72 -10.06 -14.55
CA ASP A 56 7.35 -11.28 -13.83
C ASP A 56 8.11 -11.41 -12.50
N LEU A 57 9.41 -11.10 -12.48
CA LEU A 57 10.24 -11.12 -11.28
C LEU A 57 9.79 -10.06 -10.26
N LEU A 58 9.58 -8.82 -10.71
CA LEU A 58 9.10 -7.73 -9.86
C LEU A 58 7.70 -8.00 -9.32
N SER A 59 6.80 -8.55 -10.13
CA SER A 59 5.41 -8.84 -9.71
C SER A 59 5.33 -9.86 -8.57
N ARG A 60 6.34 -10.73 -8.45
CA ARG A 60 6.43 -11.76 -7.40
C ARG A 60 7.24 -11.31 -6.19
N SER A 61 7.87 -10.13 -6.24
CA SER A 61 8.78 -9.67 -5.20
C SER A 61 8.09 -9.35 -3.87
N ARG A 62 6.81 -8.97 -3.90
CA ARG A 62 6.00 -8.58 -2.74
C ARG A 62 4.56 -9.13 -2.88
N PRO A 63 4.34 -10.42 -2.59
CA PRO A 63 3.07 -11.10 -2.88
C PRO A 63 1.87 -10.55 -2.09
N SER A 64 2.09 -10.01 -0.89
CA SER A 64 1.06 -9.38 -0.07
C SER A 64 0.64 -7.98 -0.56
N MET A 65 1.37 -7.40 -1.52
CA MET A 65 1.17 -6.03 -2.01
C MET A 65 0.64 -6.03 -3.45
N ALA A 66 -0.67 -6.18 -3.62
CA ALA A 66 -1.33 -6.23 -4.94
C ALA A 66 -0.97 -5.11 -5.92
N PRO A 67 -0.74 -3.84 -5.50
CA PRO A 67 -0.34 -2.77 -6.41
C PRO A 67 0.86 -3.09 -7.28
N VAL A 68 1.86 -3.81 -6.74
CA VAL A 68 3.09 -4.16 -7.47
C VAL A 68 2.73 -4.97 -8.72
N ALA A 69 1.99 -6.06 -8.55
CA ALA A 69 1.59 -6.90 -9.69
C ALA A 69 0.56 -6.20 -10.60
N ASN A 70 -0.41 -5.45 -10.03
CA ASN A 70 -1.48 -4.84 -10.81
C ASN A 70 -0.99 -3.72 -11.70
N LEU A 71 -0.16 -2.80 -11.20
CA LEU A 71 0.38 -1.70 -12.01
C LEU A 71 1.36 -2.22 -13.07
N LEU A 72 2.18 -3.22 -12.75
CA LEU A 72 3.04 -3.87 -13.74
C LEU A 72 2.24 -4.59 -14.82
N ARG A 73 1.09 -5.20 -14.49
CA ARG A 73 0.18 -5.81 -15.49
C ARG A 73 -0.43 -4.77 -16.43
N ILE A 74 -0.82 -3.59 -15.92
CA ILE A 74 -1.29 -2.47 -16.75
C ILE A 74 -0.20 -2.04 -17.72
N PHE A 75 1.01 -1.83 -17.22
CA PHE A 75 2.17 -1.51 -18.05
C PHE A 75 2.46 -2.59 -19.09
N GLN A 76 2.44 -3.88 -18.70
CA GLN A 76 2.66 -5.01 -19.59
C GLN A 76 1.65 -5.06 -20.76
N ALA A 77 0.38 -4.74 -20.48
CA ALA A 77 -0.66 -4.67 -21.52
C ALA A 77 -0.37 -3.55 -22.54
N ASP A 78 0.16 -2.43 -22.06
CA ASP A 78 0.50 -1.29 -22.93
C ASP A 78 1.72 -1.58 -23.83
N ILE A 79 2.78 -2.17 -23.30
CA ILE A 79 3.99 -2.39 -24.08
C ILE A 79 3.80 -3.44 -25.20
N ARG A 80 2.85 -4.36 -25.06
CA ARG A 80 2.50 -5.33 -26.13
C ARG A 80 2.11 -4.64 -27.45
N LYS A 81 1.57 -3.41 -27.38
CA LYS A 81 1.16 -2.61 -28.54
C LYS A 81 2.37 -2.13 -29.37
N PHE A 82 3.57 -2.13 -28.79
CA PHE A 82 4.79 -1.56 -29.38
C PHE A 82 5.64 -2.57 -30.17
N LYS A 83 5.20 -3.83 -30.29
CA LYS A 83 5.94 -4.92 -30.94
C LYS A 83 6.38 -4.66 -32.39
N HIS A 84 5.66 -3.77 -33.10
CA HIS A 84 5.92 -3.43 -34.50
C HIS A 84 6.74 -2.15 -34.68
N LEU A 85 7.09 -1.46 -33.60
CA LEU A 85 7.84 -0.21 -33.66
C LEU A 85 9.34 -0.47 -33.88
N PRO A 86 10.06 0.47 -34.54
CA PRO A 86 11.53 0.45 -34.53
C PRO A 86 12.07 0.51 -33.09
N LEU A 87 13.16 -0.20 -32.83
CA LEU A 87 13.73 -0.33 -31.48
C LEU A 87 13.93 1.01 -30.74
N PRO A 88 14.52 2.08 -31.35
CA PRO A 88 14.69 3.35 -30.65
C PRO A 88 13.37 4.01 -30.23
N GLU A 89 12.32 3.84 -31.02
CA GLU A 89 10.98 4.33 -30.71
C GLU A 89 10.32 3.46 -29.63
N ALA A 90 10.43 2.14 -29.73
CA ALA A 90 9.91 1.20 -28.74
C ALA A 90 10.46 1.47 -27.34
N ARG A 91 11.78 1.70 -27.20
CA ARG A 91 12.42 2.08 -25.94
C ARG A 91 11.76 3.31 -25.29
N LYS A 92 11.63 4.39 -26.07
CA LYS A 92 11.01 5.64 -25.59
C LYS A 92 9.55 5.45 -25.23
N LYS A 93 8.80 4.68 -26.02
CA LYS A 93 7.37 4.43 -25.79
C LYS A 93 7.15 3.54 -24.56
N CYS A 94 7.99 2.54 -24.31
CA CYS A 94 7.95 1.73 -23.08
C CYS A 94 8.21 2.58 -21.84
N ALA A 95 9.28 3.38 -21.82
CA ALA A 95 9.57 4.27 -20.70
C ALA A 95 8.43 5.28 -20.45
N ALA A 96 7.89 5.88 -21.52
CA ALA A 96 6.75 6.79 -21.41
C ALA A 96 5.48 6.09 -20.91
N ALA A 97 5.24 4.82 -21.28
CA ALA A 97 4.11 4.05 -20.74
C ALA A 97 4.23 3.82 -19.23
N ALA A 98 5.42 3.47 -18.74
CA ALA A 98 5.66 3.36 -17.30
C ALA A 98 5.42 4.70 -16.59
N GLY A 99 5.92 5.82 -17.12
CA GLY A 99 5.68 7.17 -16.61
C GLY A 99 4.20 7.50 -16.51
N ARG A 100 3.41 7.24 -17.55
CA ARG A 100 1.95 7.45 -17.52
C ARG A 100 1.26 6.59 -16.44
N THR A 101 1.68 5.34 -16.28
CA THR A 101 1.11 4.47 -15.24
C THR A 101 1.43 5.00 -13.84
N ILE A 102 2.63 5.55 -13.63
CA ILE A 102 3.00 6.23 -12.37
C ILE A 102 2.10 7.45 -12.13
N GLU A 103 1.94 8.33 -13.14
CA GLU A 103 1.10 9.52 -13.03
C GLU A 103 -0.36 9.18 -12.70
N VAL A 104 -0.94 8.18 -13.39
CA VAL A 104 -2.28 7.69 -13.11
C VAL A 104 -2.40 7.17 -11.67
N SER A 105 -1.39 6.44 -11.18
CA SER A 105 -1.39 5.94 -9.81
C SER A 105 -1.29 7.04 -8.76
N ILE A 106 -0.53 8.11 -9.03
CA ILE A 106 -0.45 9.29 -8.15
C ILE A 106 -1.79 9.99 -8.09
N LYS A 107 -2.41 10.25 -9.26
CA LYS A 107 -3.72 10.89 -9.33
C LYS A 107 -4.82 10.08 -8.63
N ALA A 108 -4.76 8.75 -8.69
CA ALA A 108 -5.68 7.89 -7.95
C ALA A 108 -5.50 8.05 -6.44
N THR A 109 -4.25 8.15 -5.95
CA THR A 109 -3.95 8.42 -4.53
C THR A 109 -4.52 9.77 -4.11
N ASP A 110 -4.32 10.83 -4.93
CA ASP A 110 -4.82 12.19 -4.67
C ASP A 110 -6.35 12.20 -4.57
N ASN A 111 -7.04 11.62 -5.55
CA ASN A 111 -8.49 11.58 -5.57
C ASN A 111 -9.07 10.76 -4.38
N ALA A 112 -8.46 9.62 -4.03
CA ALA A 112 -8.89 8.84 -2.88
C ALA A 112 -8.73 9.62 -1.57
N ALA A 113 -7.63 10.37 -1.43
CA ALA A 113 -7.39 11.21 -0.28
C ALA A 113 -8.39 12.39 -0.18
N ASP A 114 -8.74 13.02 -1.31
CA ASP A 114 -9.77 14.07 -1.38
C ASP A 114 -11.14 13.54 -0.98
N ASN A 115 -11.53 12.36 -1.49
CA ASN A 115 -12.80 11.71 -1.13
C ASN A 115 -12.86 11.37 0.36
N ALA A 116 -11.75 10.87 0.93
CA ALA A 116 -11.68 10.57 2.36
C ALA A 116 -11.74 11.85 3.21
N ALA A 117 -11.05 12.92 2.81
CA ALA A 117 -11.12 14.20 3.51
C ALA A 117 -12.52 14.83 3.43
N ALA A 118 -13.22 14.67 2.33
CA ALA A 118 -14.62 15.12 2.19
C ALA A 118 -15.58 14.35 3.11
N LEU A 119 -15.42 13.01 3.21
CA LEU A 119 -16.21 12.16 4.10
C LEU A 119 -15.97 12.50 5.58
N ILE A 120 -14.73 12.67 5.99
CA ILE A 120 -14.35 12.92 7.39
C ILE A 120 -14.85 14.30 7.87
N GLY A 121 -14.65 15.33 7.06
CA GLY A 121 -15.13 16.69 7.38
C GLY A 121 -14.30 17.40 8.44
N LYS A 122 -14.95 18.23 9.30
CA LYS A 122 -14.30 19.09 10.30
C LYS A 122 -14.52 18.56 11.72
N ASN A 123 -13.67 19.01 12.67
CA ASN A 123 -13.79 18.75 14.11
C ASN A 123 -13.88 17.26 14.42
N LYS A 124 -13.00 16.47 13.83
CA LYS A 124 -13.01 15.02 13.97
C LYS A 124 -11.76 14.49 14.66
N THR A 125 -11.95 13.42 15.41
CA THR A 125 -10.86 12.57 15.91
C THR A 125 -10.79 11.32 15.05
N VAL A 126 -9.68 11.14 14.36
CA VAL A 126 -9.42 9.99 13.48
C VAL A 126 -8.48 9.02 14.18
N PHE A 127 -8.87 7.76 14.29
CA PHE A 127 -7.95 6.68 14.68
C PHE A 127 -7.33 6.09 13.43
N THR A 128 -6.02 5.85 13.47
CA THR A 128 -5.31 5.17 12.36
C THR A 128 -4.27 4.20 12.86
N HIS A 129 -3.92 3.23 12.01
CA HIS A 129 -2.93 2.19 12.24
C HIS A 129 -1.98 2.09 11.05
N SER A 130 -0.67 1.92 11.34
CA SER A 130 0.38 1.81 10.34
C SER A 130 0.66 3.11 9.56
N TYR A 131 1.39 2.97 8.45
CA TYR A 131 1.86 4.10 7.62
C TYR A 131 1.32 3.94 6.21
N SER A 132 0.27 4.66 5.86
CA SER A 132 -0.31 4.70 4.51
C SER A 132 -0.13 6.08 3.90
N SER A 133 0.45 6.15 2.69
CA SER A 133 0.62 7.41 1.96
C SER A 133 -0.72 8.10 1.67
N THR A 134 -1.76 7.35 1.32
CA THR A 134 -3.10 7.86 1.05
C THR A 134 -3.76 8.42 2.31
N VAL A 135 -3.64 7.70 3.45
CA VAL A 135 -4.14 8.19 4.74
C VAL A 135 -3.40 9.45 5.19
N ILE A 136 -2.07 9.48 5.05
CA ILE A 136 -1.27 10.67 5.37
C ILE A 136 -1.71 11.88 4.56
N GLN A 137 -1.93 11.69 3.27
CA GLN A 137 -2.40 12.77 2.39
C GLN A 137 -3.80 13.25 2.79
N THR A 138 -4.72 12.33 3.13
CA THR A 138 -6.04 12.66 3.68
C THR A 138 -5.92 13.52 4.94
N LEU A 139 -5.09 13.10 5.89
CA LEU A 139 -4.88 13.82 7.15
C LEU A 139 -4.24 15.21 6.93
N ALA A 140 -3.34 15.33 5.94
CA ALA A 140 -2.76 16.62 5.56
C ALA A 140 -3.78 17.60 4.95
N LEU A 141 -4.79 17.09 4.22
CA LEU A 141 -5.90 17.90 3.70
C LEU A 141 -6.85 18.39 4.81
N LEU A 142 -6.81 17.74 5.97
CA LEU A 142 -7.65 18.04 7.14
C LEU A 142 -6.93 18.86 8.22
N ASP A 143 -5.65 19.19 8.05
CA ASP A 143 -4.80 19.84 9.08
C ASP A 143 -5.40 21.14 9.66
N LYS A 144 -6.12 21.91 8.82
CA LYS A 144 -6.75 23.18 9.19
C LYS A 144 -8.23 23.06 9.61
N LYS A 145 -8.69 21.84 9.93
CA LYS A 145 -10.11 21.53 10.18
C LYS A 145 -10.37 21.04 11.61
N ASP A 146 -9.53 21.45 12.59
CA ASP A 146 -9.58 20.98 13.98
C ASP A 146 -9.50 19.46 14.10
N LEU A 147 -8.62 18.86 13.33
CA LEU A 147 -8.34 17.44 13.32
C LEU A 147 -7.54 17.02 14.56
N LYS A 148 -7.92 15.89 15.17
CA LYS A 148 -7.11 15.16 16.13
C LYS A 148 -6.85 13.75 15.61
N VAL A 149 -5.67 13.20 15.86
CA VAL A 149 -5.33 11.86 15.36
C VAL A 149 -4.84 10.98 16.51
N ILE A 150 -5.40 9.77 16.61
CA ILE A 150 -4.91 8.70 17.47
C ILE A 150 -4.17 7.72 16.57
N ILE A 151 -2.92 7.42 16.91
CA ILE A 151 -2.01 6.61 16.11
C ILE A 151 -1.52 5.45 16.96
N SER A 152 -1.70 4.21 16.51
CA SER A 152 -1.02 3.06 17.12
C SER A 152 0.42 2.95 16.62
N GLU A 153 1.33 2.45 17.45
CA GLU A 153 2.75 2.37 17.12
C GLU A 153 3.06 1.45 15.93
N SER A 154 2.22 0.44 15.70
CA SER A 154 2.32 -0.50 14.57
C SER A 154 3.61 -1.33 14.59
N ARG A 155 3.71 -2.22 15.61
CA ARG A 155 4.81 -3.19 15.74
C ARG A 155 4.90 -4.12 14.52
N PRO A 156 6.07 -4.70 14.18
CA PRO A 156 7.36 -4.59 14.90
C PRO A 156 8.19 -3.35 14.57
N LEU A 157 8.01 -2.73 13.39
CA LEU A 157 8.87 -1.63 12.91
C LEU A 157 8.42 -0.24 13.39
N CYS A 158 7.30 -0.16 14.11
CA CYS A 158 6.78 1.07 14.70
C CYS A 158 6.52 2.18 13.65
N GLU A 159 5.90 1.83 12.51
CA GLU A 159 5.62 2.78 11.43
C GLU A 159 4.73 3.95 11.89
N GLY A 160 3.94 3.75 12.96
CA GLY A 160 3.16 4.82 13.58
C GLY A 160 4.01 5.99 14.08
N TYR A 161 5.28 5.77 14.44
CA TYR A 161 6.20 6.84 14.85
C TYR A 161 6.52 7.77 13.67
N ARG A 162 6.73 7.21 12.47
CA ARG A 162 6.97 8.00 11.25
C ARG A 162 5.75 8.85 10.88
N LEU A 163 4.55 8.28 11.06
CA LEU A 163 3.31 9.03 10.85
C LEU A 163 3.17 10.16 11.87
N ALA A 164 3.39 9.89 13.16
CA ALA A 164 3.35 10.90 14.22
C ALA A 164 4.33 12.05 13.97
N GLU A 165 5.57 11.73 13.55
CA GLU A 165 6.57 12.74 13.17
C GLU A 165 6.08 13.63 12.02
N LYS A 166 5.49 13.03 10.97
CA LYS A 166 4.97 13.78 9.82
C LYS A 166 3.81 14.70 10.21
N LEU A 167 2.86 14.20 11.00
CA LEU A 167 1.73 15.01 11.48
C LEU A 167 2.16 16.09 12.47
N SER A 168 3.17 15.83 13.31
CA SER A 168 3.76 16.84 14.19
C SER A 168 4.35 18.01 13.39
N ARG A 169 5.03 17.76 12.28
CA ARG A 169 5.52 18.82 11.37
C ARG A 169 4.38 19.64 10.74
N LEU A 170 3.22 19.03 10.52
CA LEU A 170 1.99 19.70 10.09
C LEU A 170 1.21 20.36 11.23
N LYS A 171 1.72 20.28 12.48
CA LYS A 171 1.08 20.80 13.70
C LYS A 171 -0.31 20.21 13.97
N VAL A 172 -0.56 18.98 13.51
CA VAL A 172 -1.78 18.22 13.80
C VAL A 172 -1.65 17.57 15.19
N PRO A 173 -2.56 17.82 16.15
CA PRO A 173 -2.52 17.18 17.46
C PRO A 173 -2.66 15.66 17.34
N CYS A 174 -1.70 14.91 17.89
CA CYS A 174 -1.66 13.46 17.84
C CYS A 174 -1.54 12.84 19.22
N THR A 175 -2.20 11.69 19.41
CA THR A 175 -1.98 10.78 20.54
C THR A 175 -1.38 9.49 20.02
N LEU A 176 -0.14 9.20 20.41
CA LEU A 176 0.53 7.95 20.05
C LEU A 176 0.29 6.92 21.16
N ILE A 177 -0.10 5.71 20.78
CA ILE A 177 -0.42 4.60 21.69
C ILE A 177 0.29 3.31 21.26
N THR A 178 0.39 2.34 22.17
CA THR A 178 0.78 0.97 21.78
C THR A 178 -0.36 0.26 21.07
N ASP A 179 -0.06 -0.74 20.24
CA ASP A 179 -1.08 -1.51 19.50
C ASP A 179 -2.10 -2.17 20.45
N ALA A 180 -1.63 -2.68 21.61
CA ALA A 180 -2.49 -3.29 22.62
C ALA A 180 -3.53 -2.33 23.24
N GLN A 181 -3.33 -1.02 23.13
CA GLN A 181 -4.24 -0.01 23.64
C GLN A 181 -5.37 0.38 22.65
N ALA A 182 -5.40 -0.21 21.45
CA ALA A 182 -6.41 0.09 20.44
C ALA A 182 -7.84 0.00 21.03
N GLY A 183 -8.17 -1.05 21.78
CA GLY A 183 -9.47 -1.23 22.43
C GLY A 183 -9.84 -0.13 23.44
N LEU A 184 -8.86 0.53 24.07
CA LEU A 184 -9.10 1.64 24.99
C LEU A 184 -9.35 2.97 24.27
N PHE A 185 -8.73 3.16 23.11
CA PHE A 185 -8.67 4.46 22.45
C PHE A 185 -9.58 4.57 21.22
N VAL A 186 -9.96 3.49 20.55
CA VAL A 186 -10.86 3.52 19.39
C VAL A 186 -12.18 4.20 19.72
N LYS A 187 -12.76 3.96 20.90
CA LYS A 187 -14.01 4.61 21.37
C LYS A 187 -13.93 6.13 21.55
N LYS A 188 -12.71 6.70 21.50
CA LYS A 188 -12.50 8.16 21.58
C LYS A 188 -12.40 8.79 20.19
N ALA A 189 -12.45 7.98 19.13
CA ALA A 189 -12.43 8.45 17.76
C ALA A 189 -13.86 8.58 17.21
N ASP A 190 -14.05 9.48 16.26
CA ASP A 190 -15.28 9.58 15.48
C ASP A 190 -15.28 8.59 14.32
N ILE A 191 -14.08 8.17 13.88
CA ILE A 191 -13.87 7.31 12.72
C ILE A 191 -12.52 6.63 12.81
N VAL A 192 -12.46 5.39 12.34
CA VAL A 192 -11.19 4.71 12.03
C VAL A 192 -10.93 4.83 10.53
N LEU A 193 -9.73 5.27 10.16
CA LEU A 193 -9.27 5.35 8.78
C LEU A 193 -7.94 4.63 8.65
N VAL A 194 -7.88 3.59 7.84
CA VAL A 194 -6.66 2.84 7.55
C VAL A 194 -6.41 2.76 6.06
N GLY A 195 -5.18 2.44 5.67
CA GLY A 195 -4.84 2.08 4.29
C GLY A 195 -5.16 0.61 3.99
N ALA A 196 -4.68 0.15 2.85
CA ALA A 196 -4.64 -1.26 2.49
C ALA A 196 -3.39 -1.58 1.68
N ASP A 197 -2.87 -2.80 1.83
CA ASP A 197 -1.89 -3.37 0.91
C ASP A 197 -2.58 -4.17 -0.20
N THR A 198 -3.69 -4.84 0.12
CA THR A 198 -4.53 -5.55 -0.85
C THR A 198 -6.00 -5.51 -0.42
N ILE A 199 -6.90 -5.25 -1.37
CA ILE A 199 -8.34 -5.46 -1.24
C ILE A 199 -8.69 -6.78 -1.92
N LEU A 200 -9.28 -7.70 -1.18
CA LEU A 200 -9.74 -8.99 -1.71
C LEU A 200 -11.06 -8.82 -2.49
N GLN A 201 -11.45 -9.85 -3.22
CA GLN A 201 -12.65 -9.81 -4.05
C GLN A 201 -13.94 -9.64 -3.23
N ASP A 202 -13.97 -10.16 -2.01
CA ASP A 202 -15.07 -10.05 -1.05
C ASP A 202 -15.01 -8.76 -0.21
N PHE A 203 -14.14 -7.81 -0.57
CA PHE A 203 -13.83 -6.59 0.18
C PHE A 203 -13.16 -6.81 1.54
N SER A 204 -12.75 -8.02 1.90
CA SER A 204 -11.80 -8.20 2.99
C SER A 204 -10.49 -7.50 2.67
N VAL A 205 -9.80 -7.00 3.68
CA VAL A 205 -8.61 -6.15 3.50
C VAL A 205 -7.39 -6.80 4.14
N LEU A 206 -6.35 -6.98 3.35
CA LEU A 206 -5.02 -7.33 3.83
C LEU A 206 -4.25 -6.03 4.08
N ASN A 207 -3.81 -5.84 5.31
CA ASN A 207 -3.06 -4.65 5.75
C ASN A 207 -2.14 -5.02 6.92
N LYS A 208 -1.37 -4.07 7.43
CA LYS A 208 -0.48 -4.25 8.60
C LYS A 208 -1.19 -5.00 9.73
N ALA A 209 -0.51 -6.01 10.32
CA ALA A 209 -1.01 -6.77 11.46
C ALA A 209 -1.40 -5.83 12.62
N GLY A 210 -2.58 -6.06 13.20
CA GLY A 210 -3.23 -5.15 14.13
C GLY A 210 -4.44 -4.40 13.53
N THR A 211 -4.56 -4.39 12.20
CA THR A 211 -5.73 -3.81 11.51
C THR A 211 -7.00 -4.56 11.86
N TYR A 212 -6.97 -5.89 11.88
CA TYR A 212 -8.10 -6.73 12.28
C TYR A 212 -8.53 -6.47 13.72
N LEU A 213 -7.59 -6.38 14.67
CA LEU A 213 -7.91 -6.08 16.07
C LEU A 213 -8.49 -4.67 16.23
N THR A 214 -7.98 -3.69 15.47
CA THR A 214 -8.53 -2.33 15.45
C THR A 214 -9.96 -2.32 14.89
N ALA A 215 -10.23 -3.09 13.84
CA ALA A 215 -11.56 -3.20 13.25
C ALA A 215 -12.56 -3.88 14.20
N LEU A 216 -12.15 -4.91 14.94
CA LEU A 216 -12.95 -5.55 15.98
C LEU A 216 -13.31 -4.55 17.10
N ALA A 217 -12.32 -3.78 17.57
CA ALA A 217 -12.56 -2.75 18.59
C ALA A 217 -13.49 -1.63 18.07
N ALA A 218 -13.38 -1.24 16.81
CA ALA A 218 -14.26 -0.27 16.19
C ALA A 218 -15.69 -0.80 16.09
N TYR A 219 -15.87 -2.03 15.65
CA TYR A 219 -17.17 -2.69 15.54
C TYR A 219 -17.87 -2.80 16.91
N ASP A 220 -17.17 -3.26 17.94
CA ASP A 220 -17.69 -3.39 19.32
C ASP A 220 -18.14 -2.05 19.92
N ASN A 221 -17.50 -0.95 19.51
CA ASN A 221 -17.82 0.40 19.99
C ASN A 221 -18.69 1.21 19.02
N ASN A 222 -19.22 0.63 17.95
CA ASN A 222 -20.02 1.30 16.90
C ASN A 222 -19.30 2.50 16.27
N ILE A 223 -17.97 2.42 16.12
CA ILE A 223 -17.16 3.41 15.43
C ILE A 223 -17.02 3.00 13.97
N PRO A 224 -17.37 3.86 13.00
CA PRO A 224 -17.24 3.51 11.59
C PRO A 224 -15.77 3.27 11.20
N PHE A 225 -15.53 2.15 10.49
CA PHE A 225 -14.22 1.71 10.04
C PHE A 225 -14.12 1.81 8.52
N TYR A 226 -13.31 2.74 8.04
CA TYR A 226 -13.09 2.95 6.61
C TYR A 226 -11.69 2.57 6.18
N VAL A 227 -11.61 2.01 4.98
CA VAL A 227 -10.37 1.74 4.27
C VAL A 227 -10.21 2.77 3.16
N CYS A 228 -9.11 3.51 3.16
CA CYS A 228 -8.78 4.49 2.12
C CYS A 228 -7.63 3.98 1.26
N SER A 229 -7.95 3.60 0.03
CA SER A 229 -6.95 3.05 -0.89
C SER A 229 -7.46 3.04 -2.33
N GLU A 230 -6.54 3.05 -3.27
CA GLU A 230 -6.79 3.11 -4.70
C GLU A 230 -7.30 1.74 -5.24
N LYS A 231 -8.08 1.76 -6.33
CA LYS A 231 -8.66 0.55 -6.95
C LYS A 231 -7.63 -0.45 -7.46
N TYR A 232 -6.46 0.01 -7.85
CA TYR A 232 -5.40 -0.92 -8.27
C TYR A 232 -4.83 -1.77 -7.11
N LYS A 233 -5.27 -1.56 -5.87
CA LYS A 233 -5.01 -2.46 -4.73
C LYS A 233 -5.98 -3.65 -4.68
N GLN A 234 -7.05 -3.63 -5.47
CA GLN A 234 -8.00 -4.74 -5.53
C GLN A 234 -7.47 -5.88 -6.40
N ILE A 235 -7.59 -7.11 -5.90
CA ILE A 235 -7.37 -8.32 -6.69
C ILE A 235 -8.69 -8.85 -7.22
N HIS A 236 -8.67 -9.31 -8.47
CA HIS A 236 -9.87 -9.87 -9.14
C HIS A 236 -9.81 -11.40 -9.28
N SER A 237 -8.77 -12.04 -8.74
CA SER A 237 -8.60 -13.50 -8.80
C SER A 237 -9.44 -14.15 -7.73
N ALA A 238 -10.50 -14.87 -8.13
CA ALA A 238 -11.33 -15.65 -7.22
C ALA A 238 -10.49 -16.65 -6.45
N GLY A 239 -10.65 -16.68 -5.12
CA GLY A 239 -10.17 -17.75 -4.24
C GLY A 239 -8.69 -17.77 -3.89
N LYS A 240 -7.86 -16.84 -4.34
CA LYS A 240 -6.46 -16.74 -3.89
C LYS A 240 -6.30 -15.64 -2.85
N ILE A 241 -6.22 -16.04 -1.59
CA ILE A 241 -5.70 -15.18 -0.53
C ILE A 241 -4.19 -15.12 -0.73
N PRO A 242 -3.58 -13.91 -0.81
CA PRO A 242 -2.13 -13.80 -0.86
C PRO A 242 -1.49 -14.49 0.36
N GLU A 243 -0.35 -15.12 0.14
CA GLU A 243 0.46 -15.64 1.23
C GLU A 243 0.90 -14.48 2.14
N LEU A 244 0.68 -14.62 3.45
CA LEU A 244 1.10 -13.63 4.42
C LEU A 244 2.62 -13.71 4.58
N GLU A 245 3.30 -12.59 4.34
CA GLU A 245 4.74 -12.52 4.40
C GLU A 245 5.24 -12.74 5.83
N ALA A 246 5.95 -13.87 6.06
CA ALA A 246 6.75 -14.08 7.26
C ALA A 246 8.04 -13.28 7.15
N MET A 247 8.37 -12.55 8.21
CA MET A 247 9.51 -11.64 8.26
C MET A 247 10.53 -12.08 9.27
N ASN A 248 11.72 -11.43 9.29
CA ASN A 248 12.77 -11.79 10.22
C ASN A 248 12.30 -11.65 11.66
N ALA A 249 12.43 -12.72 12.43
CA ALA A 249 12.09 -12.78 13.86
C ALA A 249 12.87 -11.77 14.71
N ASP A 250 14.10 -11.41 14.31
CA ASP A 250 14.95 -10.45 15.02
C ASP A 250 14.31 -9.05 15.13
N GLU A 251 13.39 -8.69 14.23
CA GLU A 251 12.69 -7.40 14.27
C GLU A 251 11.80 -7.27 15.52
N LEU A 252 11.36 -8.38 16.11
CA LEU A 252 10.61 -8.38 17.36
C LEU A 252 11.47 -8.08 18.57
N LYS A 253 12.81 -8.21 18.45
CA LYS A 253 13.77 -8.05 19.56
C LYS A 253 13.40 -8.90 20.79
N ALA A 254 12.82 -10.07 20.53
CA ALA A 254 12.50 -11.03 21.57
C ALA A 254 13.77 -11.79 22.01
N PRO A 255 13.84 -12.24 23.28
CA PRO A 255 14.96 -13.06 23.72
C PRO A 255 14.94 -14.43 23.03
N ASP A 256 16.12 -14.94 22.66
CA ASP A 256 16.29 -16.32 22.20
C ASP A 256 16.23 -17.26 23.40
N LEU A 257 15.17 -18.05 23.49
CA LEU A 257 14.89 -18.94 24.60
C LEU A 257 14.64 -20.38 24.14
N PRO A 258 15.14 -21.40 24.84
CA PRO A 258 14.82 -22.79 24.53
C PRO A 258 13.30 -23.03 24.52
N PHE A 259 12.82 -23.81 23.53
CA PHE A 259 11.40 -24.18 23.35
C PHE A 259 10.47 -22.99 23.05
N VAL A 260 10.98 -21.82 22.63
CA VAL A 260 10.17 -20.66 22.20
C VAL A 260 10.40 -20.41 20.73
N SER A 261 9.35 -20.52 19.91
CA SER A 261 9.36 -20.07 18.54
C SER A 261 8.93 -18.61 18.46
N ILE A 262 9.56 -17.84 17.57
CA ILE A 262 9.24 -16.43 17.35
C ILE A 262 8.64 -16.31 15.95
N GLU A 263 7.37 -15.89 15.89
CA GLU A 263 6.66 -15.67 14.64
C GLU A 263 6.51 -14.17 14.39
N ASN A 264 6.90 -13.71 13.20
CA ASN A 264 6.77 -12.33 12.76
C ASN A 264 6.02 -12.24 11.44
N ILE A 265 4.72 -11.98 11.52
CA ILE A 265 3.83 -11.83 10.35
C ILE A 265 3.44 -10.36 10.24
N TYR A 266 3.73 -9.75 9.08
CA TYR A 266 3.51 -8.30 8.89
C TYR A 266 2.07 -7.91 8.63
N PHE A 267 1.26 -8.81 8.12
CA PHE A 267 -0.07 -8.50 7.63
C PHE A 267 -1.12 -9.38 8.28
N ASP A 268 -2.31 -8.83 8.49
CA ASP A 268 -3.51 -9.58 8.83
C ASP A 268 -4.62 -9.34 7.79
N ILE A 269 -5.69 -10.12 7.90
CA ILE A 269 -6.85 -9.99 7.03
C ILE A 269 -8.04 -9.53 7.85
N THR A 270 -8.52 -8.34 7.56
CA THR A 270 -9.74 -7.77 8.14
C THR A 270 -10.94 -8.21 7.28
N PRO A 271 -11.90 -8.98 7.84
CA PRO A 271 -13.09 -9.42 7.11
C PRO A 271 -13.98 -8.23 6.71
N ALA A 272 -14.61 -8.32 5.55
CA ALA A 272 -15.50 -7.30 5.00
C ALA A 272 -16.60 -6.87 5.98
N ARG A 273 -17.14 -7.81 6.79
CA ARG A 273 -18.19 -7.53 7.80
C ARG A 273 -17.81 -6.50 8.87
N LEU A 274 -16.52 -6.21 9.05
CA LEU A 274 -16.01 -5.22 10.00
C LEU A 274 -15.71 -3.88 9.34
N ILE A 275 -15.89 -3.76 8.02
CA ILE A 275 -15.55 -2.59 7.23
C ILE A 275 -16.82 -1.86 6.83
N THR A 276 -16.98 -0.62 7.29
CA THR A 276 -18.11 0.24 6.92
C THR A 276 -18.08 0.59 5.45
N GLY A 277 -16.92 0.96 4.93
CA GLY A 277 -16.77 1.29 3.53
C GLY A 277 -15.32 1.37 3.06
N TRP A 278 -15.17 1.29 1.75
CA TRP A 278 -13.92 1.51 1.03
C TRP A 278 -13.98 2.83 0.27
N ILE A 279 -13.04 3.72 0.58
CA ILE A 279 -12.87 5.03 -0.08
C ILE A 279 -11.76 4.89 -1.11
N ASN A 280 -12.09 5.16 -2.36
CA ASN A 280 -11.14 5.08 -3.46
C ASN A 280 -11.23 6.34 -4.35
N GLU A 281 -10.52 6.36 -5.48
CA GLU A 281 -10.48 7.49 -6.40
C GLU A 281 -11.82 7.86 -7.05
N ASP A 282 -12.79 6.95 -7.05
CA ASP A 282 -14.13 7.18 -7.61
C ASP A 282 -15.17 7.59 -6.55
N GLY A 283 -14.81 7.51 -5.26
CA GLY A 283 -15.70 7.83 -4.14
C GLY A 283 -15.75 6.75 -3.06
N VAL A 284 -16.89 6.64 -2.39
CA VAL A 284 -17.11 5.72 -1.27
C VAL A 284 -17.95 4.53 -1.71
N VAL A 285 -17.41 3.34 -1.56
CA VAL A 285 -18.13 2.07 -1.76
C VAL A 285 -18.54 1.55 -0.38
N GLN A 286 -19.84 1.45 -0.12
CA GLN A 286 -20.34 0.84 1.11
C GLN A 286 -20.09 -0.66 1.08
N VAL A 287 -19.43 -1.18 2.12
CA VAL A 287 -19.12 -2.62 2.26
C VAL A 287 -20.15 -3.28 3.17
N HIS A 288 -20.32 -2.73 4.38
CA HIS A 288 -21.43 -3.08 5.26
C HIS A 288 -21.98 -1.80 5.89
N PRO A 289 -23.29 -1.53 5.83
CA PRO A 289 -23.91 -0.50 6.66
C PRO A 289 -23.88 -0.97 8.13
N HIS A 290 -23.44 -0.10 9.03
CA HIS A 290 -23.61 -0.28 10.48
C HIS A 290 -25.07 -0.16 10.85
#